data_7c515479f69ba9b41c7ad59fbe05441b
#
_entry.id   7c515479f69ba9b41c7ad59fbe05441b
#
_cell.length_a   1.000
_cell.length_b   1.000
_cell.length_c   1.000
_cell.angle_alpha   90.00
_cell.angle_beta   90.00
_cell.angle_gamma   90.00
#
_symmetry.space_group_name_H-M   'P 1'
#
loop_
_entity.id
_entity.type
_entity.pdbx_description
1 polymer ?
#
loop_
_entity_poly.entity_id
_entity_poly.type
_entity_poly.pdbx_seq_one_letter_code
_entity_poly.pdbx_strand_id
1 'polypeptide(L)'
;MTLRKREFLAGLGMAGMGLTGALAQGAPKGKDLGAVPPAPRREVPHRKVTTRNLFKVPDGYPNGVAVVPQGVWVAEQKAQGYGQSGKKVKEAAWLFDWNGKKLKTVMTESSNTSGLAFGNGHVWMGANGGPEGIYEVDMDGRTVSHRQIPLGPADNGGGCHGLMWRAGKLWIVANRIKGILRVDPKTWTPEFMIPITTQRWHGIAWDDSHPGGAIWMVTGSSDINRYVMQNGKLHHTTTCGLMKYSATTGQLLETAEFEDGTADAHGLDMHNGKLVSCDAGVGPPGFEGTGSPSAGYVFEINFV
;
A
#
# COMPACT_ATOMS: atom_id res chain seq x y z
N MET A 1 -11.38 33.99 42.93
CA MET A 1 -10.77 33.20 44.04
C MET A 1 -9.54 32.51 43.52
N THR A 2 -8.41 33.06 43.90
CA THR A 2 -7.06 32.89 43.38
C THR A 2 -6.32 31.82 44.20
N LEU A 3 -5.68 30.84 43.61
CA LEU A 3 -4.73 29.92 44.25
C LEU A 3 -3.60 29.62 43.26
N ARG A 4 -2.57 30.28 43.36
CA ARG A 4 -1.20 30.23 43.88
C ARG A 4 -0.42 29.00 43.42
N LYS A 5 0.63 29.33 42.64
CA LYS A 5 1.85 28.55 42.36
C LYS A 5 2.49 28.06 43.67
N ARG A 6 3.07 26.85 43.64
CA ARG A 6 4.12 26.46 44.58
C ARG A 6 5.32 25.97 43.77
N GLU A 7 6.35 26.77 43.85
CA GLU A 7 7.73 26.44 43.55
C GLU A 7 8.25 25.44 44.60
N PHE A 8 9.07 24.51 44.17
CA PHE A 8 9.94 23.76 45.08
C PHE A 8 11.37 23.88 44.55
N LEU A 9 12.08 24.78 45.18
CA LEU A 9 13.57 24.90 45.18
C LEU A 9 14.07 24.22 46.46
N ALA A 10 15.10 23.42 46.33
CA ALA A 10 16.22 23.17 47.24
C ALA A 10 16.90 21.87 46.81
N GLY A 11 18.11 21.80 46.44
CA GLY A 11 19.31 22.40 47.01
C GLY A 11 20.06 21.33 47.82
N LEU A 12 21.30 21.11 47.54
CA LEU A 12 22.36 20.34 48.23
C LEU A 12 22.99 19.31 47.29
N GLY A 13 24.27 19.23 47.08
CA GLY A 13 25.40 19.72 47.79
C GLY A 13 26.60 19.04 47.15
N MET A 14 27.61 19.80 46.88
CA MET A 14 28.89 19.32 46.37
C MET A 14 29.56 18.39 47.36
N ALA A 15 30.00 17.23 46.91
CA ALA A 15 31.13 16.55 47.49
C ALA A 15 32.04 16.11 46.35
N GLY A 16 33.08 16.93 46.15
CA GLY A 16 34.17 16.59 45.27
C GLY A 16 34.97 15.43 45.88
N MET A 17 35.12 14.37 45.11
CA MET A 17 36.24 13.43 45.27
C MET A 17 36.85 13.25 43.89
N GLY A 18 38.03 13.81 43.76
CA GLY A 18 38.90 13.58 42.63
C GLY A 18 39.29 12.10 42.56
N LEU A 19 39.01 11.48 41.44
CA LEU A 19 39.67 10.30 40.97
C LEU A 19 40.33 10.61 39.65
N THR A 20 41.60 11.03 39.82
CA THR A 20 42.56 11.08 38.72
C THR A 20 42.88 9.65 38.29
N GLY A 21 42.82 9.44 36.99
CA GLY A 21 43.65 8.43 36.35
C GLY A 21 43.07 7.01 36.30
N ALA A 22 42.06 6.78 35.48
CA ALA A 22 41.91 5.48 34.85
C ALA A 22 42.24 5.68 33.36
N LEU A 23 43.37 5.16 32.97
CA LEU A 23 43.81 5.05 31.60
C LEU A 23 42.67 4.44 30.78
N ALA A 24 42.21 5.18 29.79
CA ALA A 24 41.37 4.65 28.74
C ALA A 24 42.20 3.55 28.03
N GLN A 25 42.05 2.31 28.51
CA GLN A 25 42.44 1.17 27.71
C GLN A 25 41.56 1.21 26.47
N GLY A 26 42.19 1.50 25.34
CA GLY A 26 41.51 1.53 24.05
C GLY A 26 40.68 0.28 23.91
N ALA A 27 39.39 0.45 23.59
CA ALA A 27 38.53 -0.68 23.22
C ALA A 27 39.30 -1.56 22.20
N PRO A 28 39.30 -2.88 22.37
CA PRO A 28 40.00 -3.74 21.43
C PRO A 28 39.50 -3.38 20.04
N LYS A 29 40.41 -2.99 19.15
CA LYS A 29 40.10 -2.77 17.73
C LYS A 29 39.41 -4.04 17.27
N GLY A 30 38.11 -3.97 17.01
CA GLY A 30 37.37 -5.07 16.45
C GLY A 30 38.17 -5.61 15.29
N LYS A 31 38.40 -6.91 15.23
CA LYS A 31 38.96 -7.54 14.05
C LYS A 31 38.16 -7.04 12.87
N ASP A 32 38.82 -6.43 11.91
CA ASP A 32 38.21 -6.14 10.61
C ASP A 32 37.78 -7.50 10.05
N LEU A 33 36.50 -7.80 10.17
CA LEU A 33 35.94 -9.08 9.73
C LEU A 33 35.89 -9.18 8.20
N GLY A 34 36.58 -8.25 7.50
CA GLY A 34 36.53 -8.15 6.06
C GLY A 34 35.07 -7.94 5.61
N ALA A 35 34.83 -7.08 4.67
CA ALA A 35 33.48 -6.90 4.13
C ALA A 35 32.93 -8.28 3.73
N VAL A 36 31.94 -8.77 4.47
CA VAL A 36 31.23 -10.00 4.08
C VAL A 36 30.71 -9.72 2.67
N PRO A 37 31.16 -10.48 1.65
CA PRO A 37 30.66 -10.24 0.30
C PRO A 37 29.15 -10.33 0.37
N PRO A 38 28.41 -9.40 -0.27
CA PRO A 38 26.96 -9.47 -0.29
C PRO A 38 26.58 -10.87 -0.77
N ALA A 39 25.70 -11.53 -0.02
CA ALA A 39 25.19 -12.82 -0.43
C ALA A 39 24.74 -12.72 -1.89
N PRO A 40 25.11 -13.69 -2.76
CA PRO A 40 24.73 -13.63 -4.14
C PRO A 40 23.21 -13.44 -4.21
N ARG A 41 22.78 -12.32 -4.79
CA ARG A 41 21.34 -12.09 -5.02
C ARG A 41 20.88 -13.22 -5.91
N ARG A 42 19.97 -14.05 -5.42
CA ARG A 42 19.35 -15.06 -6.25
C ARG A 42 18.63 -14.31 -7.36
N GLU A 43 19.09 -14.48 -8.59
CA GLU A 43 18.39 -13.98 -9.76
C GLU A 43 17.03 -14.69 -9.80
N VAL A 44 15.97 -13.91 -9.83
CA VAL A 44 14.61 -14.41 -10.05
C VAL A 44 14.22 -14.10 -11.49
N PRO A 45 13.31 -14.89 -12.10
CA PRO A 45 12.79 -14.58 -13.42
C PRO A 45 12.26 -13.14 -13.45
N HIS A 46 12.59 -12.43 -14.53
CA HIS A 46 12.10 -11.10 -14.82
C HIS A 46 11.39 -11.11 -16.16
N ARG A 47 10.16 -10.60 -16.16
CA ARG A 47 9.32 -10.54 -17.36
C ARG A 47 8.89 -9.11 -17.66
N LYS A 48 8.31 -8.94 -18.83
CA LYS A 48 7.68 -7.70 -19.26
C LYS A 48 6.18 -7.89 -19.34
N VAL A 49 5.46 -6.81 -19.07
CA VAL A 49 4.00 -6.81 -19.14
C VAL A 49 3.51 -5.56 -19.86
N THR A 50 2.33 -5.68 -20.45
CA THR A 50 1.56 -4.61 -21.04
C THR A 50 0.14 -4.61 -20.49
N THR A 51 -0.61 -3.54 -20.70
CA THR A 51 -1.99 -3.42 -20.25
C THR A 51 -2.99 -3.56 -21.40
N ARG A 52 -4.17 -4.08 -21.08
CA ARG A 52 -5.36 -4.04 -21.93
C ARG A 52 -6.51 -3.40 -21.16
N ASN A 53 -6.85 -2.16 -21.52
CA ASN A 53 -7.96 -1.45 -20.89
C ASN A 53 -9.27 -2.21 -21.06
N LEU A 54 -10.03 -2.36 -19.96
CA LEU A 54 -11.36 -2.95 -19.95
C LEU A 54 -12.43 -1.86 -20.01
N PHE A 55 -12.47 -1.01 -19.01
CA PHE A 55 -13.40 0.13 -18.98
C PHE A 55 -12.81 1.26 -18.13
N LYS A 56 -13.26 2.47 -18.41
CA LYS A 56 -12.89 3.66 -17.64
C LYS A 56 -13.85 3.84 -16.47
N VAL A 57 -13.29 4.14 -15.31
CA VAL A 57 -14.08 4.50 -14.12
C VAL A 57 -14.62 5.92 -14.31
N PRO A 58 -15.94 6.13 -14.11
CA PRO A 58 -16.57 7.38 -14.51
C PRO A 58 -16.16 8.60 -13.68
N ASP A 59 -15.91 8.41 -12.38
CA ASP A 59 -15.61 9.49 -11.44
C ASP A 59 -14.48 9.10 -10.48
N GLY A 60 -13.75 10.10 -10.00
CA GLY A 60 -12.66 9.89 -9.03
C GLY A 60 -11.50 9.11 -9.62
N TYR A 61 -10.62 8.65 -8.74
CA TYR A 61 -9.46 7.84 -9.09
C TYR A 61 -9.68 6.41 -8.61
N PRO A 62 -9.58 5.42 -9.49
CA PRO A 62 -9.63 4.02 -9.08
C PRO A 62 -8.34 3.65 -8.34
N ASN A 63 -8.44 3.29 -7.07
CA ASN A 63 -7.24 3.01 -6.25
C ASN A 63 -7.23 1.66 -5.55
N GLY A 64 -8.21 0.82 -5.77
CA GLY A 64 -8.23 -0.54 -5.28
C GLY A 64 -9.20 -1.37 -6.09
N VAL A 65 -8.92 -2.65 -6.27
CA VAL A 65 -9.82 -3.58 -6.96
C VAL A 65 -9.98 -4.85 -6.15
N ALA A 66 -11.17 -5.46 -6.25
CA ALA A 66 -11.44 -6.80 -5.75
C ALA A 66 -12.41 -7.52 -6.69
N VAL A 67 -11.97 -8.63 -7.23
CA VAL A 67 -12.74 -9.45 -8.17
C VAL A 67 -13.78 -10.29 -7.43
N VAL A 68 -14.99 -10.32 -7.97
CA VAL A 68 -16.10 -11.14 -7.50
C VAL A 68 -16.78 -11.82 -8.69
N PRO A 69 -17.62 -12.86 -8.50
CA PRO A 69 -18.27 -13.55 -9.62
C PRO A 69 -19.06 -12.63 -10.56
N GLN A 70 -19.63 -11.53 -10.04
CA GLN A 70 -20.44 -10.59 -10.81
C GLN A 70 -19.62 -9.57 -11.60
N GLY A 71 -18.31 -9.41 -11.28
CA GLY A 71 -17.46 -8.42 -11.87
C GLY A 71 -16.33 -7.97 -10.94
N VAL A 72 -16.12 -6.67 -10.82
CA VAL A 72 -15.03 -6.11 -10.03
C VAL A 72 -15.49 -4.94 -9.16
N TRP A 73 -15.16 -4.99 -7.88
CA TRP A 73 -15.25 -3.84 -6.99
C TRP A 73 -14.07 -2.90 -7.26
N VAL A 74 -14.33 -1.62 -7.28
CA VAL A 74 -13.32 -0.57 -7.46
C VAL A 74 -13.47 0.44 -6.33
N ALA A 75 -12.37 0.74 -5.64
CA ALA A 75 -12.34 1.80 -4.64
C ALA A 75 -12.18 3.17 -5.33
N GLU A 76 -13.07 4.10 -4.98
CA GLU A 76 -12.88 5.50 -5.29
C GLU A 76 -11.84 6.10 -4.36
N GLN A 77 -10.84 6.77 -4.90
CA GLN A 77 -10.07 7.74 -4.15
C GLN A 77 -10.43 9.13 -4.65
N LYS A 78 -10.92 9.98 -3.78
CA LYS A 78 -11.05 11.40 -4.09
C LYS A 78 -9.70 12.04 -3.83
N ALA A 79 -8.97 12.35 -4.88
CA ALA A 79 -7.70 13.05 -4.79
C ALA A 79 -7.91 14.48 -4.28
N GLN A 80 -8.29 14.60 -3.06
CA GLN A 80 -8.18 15.85 -2.32
C GLN A 80 -6.82 15.86 -1.67
N GLY A 81 -5.88 16.23 -2.49
CA GLY A 81 -4.53 16.66 -2.23
C GLY A 81 -3.87 16.05 -1.00
N TYR A 82 -2.73 15.48 -1.17
CA TYR A 82 -1.72 15.43 -0.13
C TYR A 82 -1.74 16.79 0.58
N GLY A 83 -2.29 16.86 1.80
CA GLY A 83 -2.26 18.05 2.62
C GLY A 83 -3.54 18.89 2.70
N GLN A 84 -4.68 18.50 2.15
CA GLN A 84 -5.94 19.19 2.44
C GLN A 84 -6.53 18.71 3.77
N SER A 85 -6.19 19.45 4.78
CA SER A 85 -6.68 19.33 6.13
C SER A 85 -8.21 19.41 6.20
N GLY A 86 -8.84 18.41 6.83
CA GLY A 86 -9.99 18.62 7.68
C GLY A 86 -11.39 18.36 7.13
N LYS A 87 -11.61 18.07 5.87
CA LYS A 87 -12.93 17.63 5.40
C LYS A 87 -12.96 16.13 5.18
N LYS A 88 -13.66 15.40 6.02
CA LYS A 88 -14.00 13.99 5.77
C LYS A 88 -14.82 13.92 4.50
N VAL A 89 -14.22 13.43 3.43
CA VAL A 89 -14.91 13.14 2.18
C VAL A 89 -15.21 11.65 2.17
N LYS A 90 -16.47 11.28 2.11
CA LYS A 90 -16.87 9.88 1.94
C LYS A 90 -16.48 9.41 0.54
N GLU A 91 -15.88 8.24 0.47
CA GLU A 91 -15.46 7.59 -0.78
C GLU A 91 -16.30 6.33 -1.01
N ALA A 92 -16.49 6.00 -2.28
CA ALA A 92 -17.32 4.88 -2.67
C ALA A 92 -16.50 3.61 -2.93
N ALA A 93 -17.13 2.46 -2.70
CA ALA A 93 -16.82 1.23 -3.38
C ALA A 93 -17.85 1.00 -4.46
N TRP A 94 -17.44 0.86 -5.71
CA TRP A 94 -18.29 0.61 -6.86
C TRP A 94 -18.14 -0.81 -7.36
N LEU A 95 -19.23 -1.50 -7.57
CA LEU A 95 -19.24 -2.78 -8.28
C LEU A 95 -19.57 -2.52 -9.76
N PHE A 96 -18.69 -2.95 -10.63
CA PHE A 96 -18.91 -2.96 -12.08
C PHE A 96 -18.98 -4.39 -12.62
N ASP A 97 -19.79 -4.61 -13.66
CA ASP A 97 -19.62 -5.80 -14.48
C ASP A 97 -18.39 -5.66 -15.40
N TRP A 98 -18.05 -6.73 -16.11
CA TRP A 98 -16.86 -6.74 -16.99
C TRP A 98 -17.00 -5.86 -18.25
N ASN A 99 -18.18 -5.29 -18.51
CA ASN A 99 -18.44 -4.33 -19.58
C ASN A 99 -18.38 -2.87 -19.06
N GLY A 100 -18.10 -2.68 -17.78
CA GLY A 100 -18.03 -1.34 -17.16
C GLY A 100 -19.38 -0.77 -16.75
N LYS A 101 -20.45 -1.57 -16.74
CA LYS A 101 -21.75 -1.14 -16.20
C LYS A 101 -21.67 -1.18 -14.68
N LYS A 102 -21.92 -0.04 -14.05
CA LYS A 102 -22.00 0.06 -12.59
C LYS A 102 -23.25 -0.65 -12.06
N LEU A 103 -23.05 -1.70 -11.28
CA LEU A 103 -24.09 -2.53 -10.68
C LEU A 103 -24.49 -2.05 -9.29
N LYS A 104 -23.53 -1.57 -8.51
CA LYS A 104 -23.76 -1.12 -7.12
C LYS A 104 -22.79 -0.03 -6.70
N THR A 105 -23.24 0.80 -5.77
CA THR A 105 -22.42 1.77 -5.05
C THR A 105 -22.62 1.56 -3.56
N VAL A 106 -21.54 1.42 -2.82
CA VAL A 106 -21.51 1.42 -1.35
C VAL A 106 -20.72 2.65 -0.93
N MET A 107 -21.40 3.62 -0.30
CA MET A 107 -20.74 4.79 0.27
C MET A 107 -20.09 4.42 1.59
N THR A 108 -18.84 4.78 1.78
CA THR A 108 -18.07 4.42 2.98
C THR A 108 -17.63 5.66 3.75
N GLU A 109 -17.16 5.47 4.97
CA GLU A 109 -16.51 6.53 5.75
C GLU A 109 -14.98 6.57 5.53
N SER A 110 -14.47 5.68 4.69
CA SER A 110 -13.06 5.69 4.28
C SER A 110 -12.75 6.99 3.53
N SER A 111 -11.54 7.47 3.69
CA SER A 111 -11.05 8.69 3.04
C SER A 111 -9.61 8.49 2.60
N ASN A 112 -9.24 9.03 1.45
CA ASN A 112 -7.95 8.79 0.81
C ASN A 112 -7.67 7.29 0.69
N THR A 113 -8.63 6.56 0.13
CA THR A 113 -8.63 5.10 0.07
C THR A 113 -7.58 4.61 -0.90
N SER A 114 -6.74 3.68 -0.47
CA SER A 114 -5.68 3.08 -1.29
C SER A 114 -5.77 1.57 -1.42
N GLY A 115 -6.76 0.94 -0.82
CA GLY A 115 -6.94 -0.50 -0.93
C GLY A 115 -8.39 -0.91 -0.77
N LEU A 116 -8.76 -1.98 -1.46
CA LEU A 116 -10.08 -2.57 -1.35
C LEU A 116 -9.96 -4.10 -1.39
N ALA A 117 -10.74 -4.76 -0.54
CA ALA A 117 -11.02 -6.18 -0.62
C ALA A 117 -12.52 -6.42 -0.45
N PHE A 118 -12.99 -7.57 -0.95
CA PHE A 118 -14.34 -8.04 -0.70
C PHE A 118 -14.28 -9.41 -0.02
N GLY A 119 -14.91 -9.52 1.13
CA GLY A 119 -14.92 -10.77 1.88
C GLY A 119 -15.95 -10.80 2.98
N ASN A 120 -16.48 -11.97 3.26
CA ASN A 120 -17.52 -12.17 4.28
C ASN A 120 -18.79 -11.31 4.06
N GLY A 121 -19.12 -11.01 2.77
CA GLY A 121 -20.27 -10.17 2.42
C GLY A 121 -20.07 -8.66 2.63
N HIS A 122 -18.87 -8.21 2.98
CA HIS A 122 -18.51 -6.82 3.24
C HIS A 122 -17.43 -6.32 2.29
N VAL A 123 -17.41 -5.02 2.04
CA VAL A 123 -16.25 -4.33 1.48
C VAL A 123 -15.32 -3.90 2.61
N TRP A 124 -14.02 -4.07 2.36
CA TRP A 124 -12.93 -3.66 3.26
C TRP A 124 -12.15 -2.57 2.57
N MET A 125 -12.07 -1.40 3.18
CA MET A 125 -11.46 -0.20 2.60
C MET A 125 -10.27 0.24 3.44
N GLY A 126 -9.12 0.42 2.80
CA GLY A 126 -7.91 0.91 3.45
C GLY A 126 -7.80 2.43 3.33
N ALA A 127 -8.00 3.15 4.42
CA ALA A 127 -7.96 4.60 4.48
C ALA A 127 -6.59 5.13 4.89
N ASN A 128 -6.03 6.08 4.12
CA ASN A 128 -4.86 6.87 4.47
C ASN A 128 -5.20 8.32 4.85
N GLY A 129 -6.47 8.70 4.80
CA GLY A 129 -7.02 9.95 5.34
C GLY A 129 -7.68 9.71 6.69
N GLY A 130 -7.80 10.77 7.49
CA GLY A 130 -8.25 10.64 8.88
C GLY A 130 -9.75 10.40 9.07
N PRO A 131 -10.14 9.46 9.93
CA PRO A 131 -9.23 8.55 10.65
C PRO A 131 -8.70 7.43 9.78
N GLU A 132 -7.38 7.26 9.82
CA GLU A 132 -6.69 6.20 9.08
C GLU A 132 -7.02 4.81 9.61
N GLY A 133 -6.84 3.79 8.78
CA GLY A 133 -7.05 2.39 9.15
C GLY A 133 -7.88 1.64 8.14
N ILE A 134 -8.46 0.54 8.59
CA ILE A 134 -9.24 -0.35 7.75
C ILE A 134 -10.70 -0.30 8.21
N TYR A 135 -11.56 0.02 7.27
CA TYR A 135 -13.02 0.04 7.44
C TYR A 135 -13.62 -1.23 6.87
N GLU A 136 -14.37 -1.95 7.69
CA GLU A 136 -15.27 -3.01 7.27
C GLU A 136 -16.66 -2.39 7.10
N VAL A 137 -17.23 -2.48 5.91
CA VAL A 137 -18.49 -1.80 5.57
C VAL A 137 -19.46 -2.80 4.97
N ASP A 138 -20.70 -2.81 5.48
CA ASP A 138 -21.75 -3.66 4.94
C ASP A 138 -22.27 -3.15 3.58
N MET A 139 -23.12 -3.92 2.95
CA MET A 139 -23.66 -3.58 1.64
C MET A 139 -24.64 -2.41 1.63
N ASP A 140 -25.04 -1.92 2.81
CA ASP A 140 -25.87 -0.71 2.99
C ASP A 140 -25.04 0.53 3.29
N GLY A 141 -23.71 0.39 3.38
CA GLY A 141 -22.78 1.49 3.62
C GLY A 141 -22.57 1.83 5.10
N ARG A 142 -22.99 0.94 6.01
CA ARG A 142 -22.74 1.12 7.45
C ARG A 142 -21.36 0.57 7.79
N THR A 143 -20.56 1.33 8.50
CA THR A 143 -19.30 0.86 9.06
C THR A 143 -19.58 -0.16 10.17
N VAL A 144 -19.20 -1.41 9.92
CA VAL A 144 -19.30 -2.53 10.88
C VAL A 144 -18.16 -2.47 11.86
N SER A 145 -16.96 -2.20 11.37
CA SER A 145 -15.77 -1.99 12.20
C SER A 145 -14.79 -1.02 11.54
N HIS A 146 -14.03 -0.29 12.37
CA HIS A 146 -12.89 0.49 11.97
C HIS A 146 -11.73 0.17 12.88
N ARG A 147 -10.59 -0.23 12.31
CA ARG A 147 -9.44 -0.71 13.07
C ARG A 147 -8.13 -0.17 12.49
N GLN A 148 -7.20 0.15 13.38
CA GLN A 148 -5.83 0.47 13.00
C GLN A 148 -5.14 -0.74 12.39
N ILE A 149 -4.12 -0.52 11.56
CA ILE A 149 -3.29 -1.61 11.06
C ILE A 149 -2.64 -2.33 12.25
N PRO A 150 -2.69 -3.67 12.32
CA PRO A 150 -2.00 -4.39 13.38
C PRO A 150 -0.49 -4.08 13.36
N LEU A 151 0.14 -4.08 14.53
CA LEU A 151 1.57 -3.81 14.76
C LEU A 151 2.00 -2.34 14.62
N GLY A 152 1.08 -1.43 14.47
CA GLY A 152 1.43 -0.02 14.55
C GLY A 152 0.37 0.93 14.04
N PRO A 153 0.35 2.17 14.54
CA PRO A 153 -0.52 3.18 13.99
C PRO A 153 -0.10 3.51 12.57
N ALA A 154 -1.07 3.79 11.73
CA ALA A 154 -0.87 4.33 10.41
C ALA A 154 -0.67 5.84 10.53
N ASP A 155 0.44 6.32 11.03
CA ASP A 155 0.69 7.76 11.11
C ASP A 155 1.57 8.24 9.94
N ASN A 156 1.24 9.38 9.38
CA ASN A 156 2.05 10.19 8.45
C ASN A 156 2.70 9.47 7.26
N GLY A 157 1.93 9.05 6.28
CA GLY A 157 2.49 8.62 4.99
C GLY A 157 2.02 7.26 4.51
N GLY A 158 0.78 6.94 4.73
CA GLY A 158 0.14 5.82 4.08
C GLY A 158 0.33 4.51 4.81
N GLY A 159 -0.52 4.25 5.74
CA GLY A 159 -0.51 3.02 6.51
C GLY A 159 -0.95 1.79 5.73
N CYS A 160 -2.09 1.89 5.06
CA CYS A 160 -2.70 0.79 4.31
C CYS A 160 -2.76 1.12 2.83
N HIS A 161 -2.18 0.27 1.99
CA HIS A 161 -2.36 0.38 0.54
C HIS A 161 -3.19 -0.77 0.00
N GLY A 162 -2.61 -1.90 -0.36
CA GLY A 162 -3.37 -3.01 -0.91
C GLY A 162 -4.11 -3.82 0.15
N LEU A 163 -5.30 -4.29 -0.19
CA LEU A 163 -6.05 -5.26 0.58
C LEU A 163 -6.43 -6.44 -0.30
N MET A 164 -6.48 -7.63 0.29
CA MET A 164 -6.97 -8.83 -0.35
C MET A 164 -7.66 -9.73 0.67
N TRP A 165 -8.78 -10.34 0.28
CA TRP A 165 -9.45 -11.35 1.10
C TRP A 165 -9.20 -12.74 0.52
N ARG A 166 -8.64 -13.63 1.32
CA ARG A 166 -8.40 -15.02 0.91
C ARG A 166 -8.59 -15.98 2.06
N ALA A 167 -9.38 -17.02 1.85
CA ALA A 167 -9.60 -18.11 2.82
C ALA A 167 -9.99 -17.62 4.23
N GLY A 168 -10.87 -16.62 4.32
CA GLY A 168 -11.33 -16.06 5.60
C GLY A 168 -10.31 -15.17 6.31
N LYS A 169 -9.22 -14.80 5.65
CA LYS A 169 -8.18 -13.90 6.17
C LYS A 169 -8.09 -12.63 5.34
N LEU A 170 -7.75 -11.54 6.02
CA LEU A 170 -7.44 -10.28 5.37
C LEU A 170 -5.93 -10.16 5.21
N TRP A 171 -5.50 -9.88 3.99
CA TRP A 171 -4.12 -9.56 3.68
C TRP A 171 -3.99 -8.05 3.47
N ILE A 172 -2.98 -7.46 4.08
CA ILE A 172 -2.82 -6.01 4.17
C ILE A 172 -1.42 -5.62 3.74
N VAL A 173 -1.30 -4.76 2.74
CA VAL A 173 -0.04 -4.08 2.43
C VAL A 173 0.12 -2.95 3.44
N ALA A 174 1.01 -3.14 4.39
CA ALA A 174 1.27 -2.22 5.49
C ALA A 174 2.60 -1.47 5.25
N ASN A 175 2.52 -0.35 4.56
CA ASN A 175 3.69 0.40 4.07
C ASN A 175 4.64 0.82 5.20
N ARG A 176 4.11 1.20 6.34
CA ARG A 176 4.91 1.61 7.48
C ARG A 176 5.72 0.49 8.10
N ILE A 177 5.11 -0.67 8.18
CA ILE A 177 5.73 -1.86 8.74
C ILE A 177 6.65 -2.52 7.68
N LYS A 178 6.55 -2.05 6.42
CA LYS A 178 7.27 -2.61 5.27
C LYS A 178 6.98 -4.11 5.10
N GLY A 179 5.71 -4.46 5.10
CA GLY A 179 5.30 -5.85 4.96
C GLY A 179 3.89 -6.05 4.45
N ILE A 180 3.65 -7.25 3.92
CA ILE A 180 2.31 -7.77 3.67
C ILE A 180 1.94 -8.61 4.88
N LEU A 181 0.91 -8.20 5.61
CA LEU A 181 0.40 -8.92 6.78
C LEU A 181 -0.75 -9.83 6.38
N ARG A 182 -0.77 -11.07 6.89
CA ARG A 182 -1.98 -11.89 6.94
C ARG A 182 -2.60 -11.76 8.33
N VAL A 183 -3.86 -11.32 8.38
CA VAL A 183 -4.55 -10.98 9.63
C VAL A 183 -5.82 -11.79 9.77
N ASP A 184 -6.07 -12.31 10.97
CA ASP A 184 -7.39 -12.83 11.33
C ASP A 184 -8.35 -11.66 11.55
N PRO A 185 -9.42 -11.53 10.75
CA PRO A 185 -10.30 -10.37 10.82
C PRO A 185 -11.17 -10.34 12.09
N LYS A 186 -11.34 -11.47 12.78
CA LYS A 186 -12.12 -11.55 14.03
C LYS A 186 -11.32 -11.07 15.23
N THR A 187 -10.11 -11.60 15.38
CA THR A 187 -9.22 -11.29 16.52
C THR A 187 -8.31 -10.10 16.26
N TRP A 188 -8.20 -9.68 14.99
CA TRP A 188 -7.29 -8.66 14.51
C TRP A 188 -5.81 -8.98 14.78
N THR A 189 -5.50 -10.27 14.80
CA THR A 189 -4.16 -10.77 15.08
C THR A 189 -3.41 -11.02 13.79
N PRO A 190 -2.20 -10.45 13.61
CA PRO A 190 -1.33 -10.80 12.50
C PRO A 190 -0.77 -12.22 12.72
N GLU A 191 -0.94 -13.06 11.72
CA GLU A 191 -0.51 -14.47 11.77
C GLU A 191 0.76 -14.71 10.97
N PHE A 192 1.03 -13.85 9.99
CA PHE A 192 2.16 -13.99 9.09
C PHE A 192 2.52 -12.64 8.46
N MET A 193 3.78 -12.44 8.13
CA MET A 193 4.27 -11.25 7.45
C MET A 193 5.28 -11.61 6.36
N ILE A 194 5.11 -11.04 5.18
CA ILE A 194 6.11 -11.01 4.12
C ILE A 194 6.82 -9.67 4.20
N PRO A 195 8.11 -9.60 4.55
CA PRO A 195 8.84 -8.34 4.52
C PRO A 195 9.03 -7.86 3.07
N ILE A 196 8.88 -6.58 2.86
CA ILE A 196 9.02 -5.95 1.56
C ILE A 196 10.18 -4.94 1.61
N THR A 197 11.01 -4.94 0.58
CA THR A 197 12.22 -4.11 0.51
C THR A 197 12.13 -2.96 -0.50
N THR A 198 11.11 -2.98 -1.35
CA THR A 198 10.86 -1.93 -2.35
C THR A 198 10.06 -0.76 -1.78
N GLN A 199 9.86 0.29 -2.56
CA GLN A 199 9.06 1.46 -2.18
C GLN A 199 7.74 1.49 -2.96
N ARG A 200 6.75 2.24 -2.45
CA ARG A 200 5.44 2.48 -3.08
C ARG A 200 4.68 1.21 -3.48
N TRP A 201 4.38 0.41 -2.51
CA TRP A 201 3.58 -0.81 -2.69
C TRP A 201 2.09 -0.48 -2.70
N HIS A 202 1.38 -1.15 -3.60
CA HIS A 202 -0.05 -0.95 -3.78
C HIS A 202 -0.82 -2.26 -3.69
N GLY A 203 -1.61 -2.59 -4.72
CA GLY A 203 -2.49 -3.76 -4.71
C GLY A 203 -1.77 -5.10 -4.65
N ILE A 204 -2.46 -6.10 -4.13
CA ILE A 204 -1.99 -7.48 -4.05
C ILE A 204 -3.06 -8.43 -4.58
N ALA A 205 -2.63 -9.51 -5.23
CA ALA A 205 -3.48 -10.56 -5.79
C ALA A 205 -2.97 -11.94 -5.42
N TRP A 206 -3.89 -12.86 -5.16
CA TRP A 206 -3.54 -14.25 -4.91
C TRP A 206 -3.37 -15.04 -6.19
N ASP A 207 -2.32 -15.86 -6.26
CA ASP A 207 -2.00 -16.76 -7.37
C ASP A 207 -1.92 -18.20 -6.90
N ASP A 208 -2.88 -19.02 -7.33
CA ASP A 208 -2.94 -20.43 -7.01
C ASP A 208 -1.97 -21.30 -7.85
N SER A 209 -1.27 -20.72 -8.84
CA SER A 209 -0.37 -21.47 -9.73
C SER A 209 0.91 -21.95 -9.05
N HIS A 210 1.25 -21.38 -7.88
CA HIS A 210 2.43 -21.77 -7.11
C HIS A 210 2.06 -22.69 -5.95
N PRO A 211 2.82 -23.76 -5.68
CA PRO A 211 2.58 -24.62 -4.53
C PRO A 211 2.52 -23.84 -3.21
N GLY A 212 1.43 -23.96 -2.48
CA GLY A 212 1.17 -23.18 -1.26
C GLY A 212 0.70 -21.75 -1.50
N GLY A 213 0.47 -21.36 -2.75
CA GLY A 213 0.04 -20.05 -3.17
C GLY A 213 1.17 -19.03 -3.31
N ALA A 214 0.93 -18.03 -4.11
CA ALA A 214 1.80 -16.86 -4.22
C ALA A 214 0.98 -15.57 -4.17
N ILE A 215 1.66 -14.46 -3.93
CA ILE A 215 1.07 -13.13 -3.91
C ILE A 215 1.79 -12.27 -4.94
N TRP A 216 1.07 -11.82 -5.95
CA TRP A 216 1.50 -10.73 -6.78
C TRP A 216 1.26 -9.41 -6.06
N MET A 217 2.18 -8.49 -6.19
CA MET A 217 2.09 -7.14 -5.69
C MET A 217 2.48 -6.16 -6.79
N VAL A 218 1.66 -5.15 -7.02
CA VAL A 218 2.01 -4.04 -7.89
C VAL A 218 2.75 -2.97 -7.10
N THR A 219 3.85 -2.50 -7.67
CA THR A 219 4.55 -1.32 -7.16
C THR A 219 4.19 -0.15 -8.06
N GLY A 220 3.61 0.88 -7.49
CA GLY A 220 3.56 2.17 -8.19
C GLY A 220 4.98 2.60 -8.52
N SER A 221 5.13 3.58 -9.35
CA SER A 221 6.41 4.08 -9.84
C SER A 221 7.63 3.72 -8.98
N SER A 222 8.68 3.21 -9.60
CA SER A 222 9.93 2.80 -8.96
C SER A 222 10.52 3.89 -8.05
N ASP A 223 11.57 3.57 -7.32
CA ASP A 223 12.32 4.41 -6.35
C ASP A 223 12.68 5.84 -6.83
N ILE A 224 12.43 6.15 -8.09
CA ILE A 224 12.72 7.45 -8.68
C ILE A 224 11.40 8.07 -9.14
N ASN A 225 10.67 8.64 -8.19
CA ASN A 225 9.62 9.61 -8.50
C ASN A 225 10.26 10.83 -9.15
N ARG A 226 10.49 10.79 -10.44
CA ARG A 226 10.95 11.95 -11.19
C ARG A 226 9.77 12.58 -11.88
N TYR A 227 9.38 13.72 -11.36
CA TYR A 227 8.59 14.64 -12.15
C TYR A 227 9.55 15.45 -13.00
N VAL A 228 9.45 15.33 -14.31
CA VAL A 228 10.26 16.11 -15.25
C VAL A 228 9.40 17.11 -15.98
N MET A 229 9.92 18.31 -16.17
CA MET A 229 9.27 19.29 -17.04
C MET A 229 9.57 18.94 -18.49
N GLN A 230 8.56 18.64 -19.26
CA GLN A 230 8.64 18.41 -20.69
C GLN A 230 7.61 19.29 -21.41
N ASN A 231 8.06 20.11 -22.33
CA ASN A 231 7.19 21.07 -23.04
C ASN A 231 6.35 21.98 -22.13
N GLY A 232 6.95 22.43 -21.00
CA GLY A 232 6.27 23.28 -20.03
C GLY A 232 5.26 22.56 -19.12
N LYS A 233 5.15 21.25 -19.21
CA LYS A 233 4.27 20.41 -18.40
C LYS A 233 5.08 19.48 -17.49
N LEU A 234 4.51 19.17 -16.32
CA LEU A 234 5.10 18.24 -15.38
C LEU A 234 4.70 16.82 -15.77
N HIS A 235 5.68 15.98 -16.11
CA HIS A 235 5.47 14.58 -16.43
C HIS A 235 6.08 13.68 -15.37
N HIS A 236 5.41 12.59 -15.09
CA HIS A 236 5.91 11.51 -14.23
C HIS A 236 6.66 10.48 -15.10
N THR A 237 7.89 10.13 -14.74
CA THR A 237 8.77 9.33 -15.61
C THR A 237 9.15 7.98 -15.03
N THR A 238 8.36 7.42 -14.14
CA THR A 238 8.73 6.15 -13.51
C THR A 238 7.92 4.99 -14.06
N THR A 239 8.55 3.84 -14.14
CA THR A 239 7.91 2.58 -14.52
C THR A 239 7.28 1.92 -13.30
N CYS A 240 6.09 1.42 -13.48
CA CYS A 240 5.41 0.52 -12.55
C CYS A 240 5.97 -0.90 -12.69
N GLY A 241 5.91 -1.69 -11.64
CA GLY A 241 6.39 -3.07 -11.66
C GLY A 241 5.48 -4.02 -10.87
N LEU A 242 5.78 -5.30 -11.02
CA LEU A 242 5.14 -6.39 -10.31
C LEU A 242 6.19 -7.24 -9.60
N MET A 243 5.82 -7.72 -8.42
CA MET A 243 6.62 -8.65 -7.64
C MET A 243 5.76 -9.82 -7.20
N LYS A 244 6.27 -11.03 -7.35
CA LYS A 244 5.61 -12.26 -6.91
C LYS A 244 6.34 -12.85 -5.71
N TYR A 245 5.63 -13.07 -4.63
CA TYR A 245 6.16 -13.67 -3.41
C TYR A 245 5.49 -14.99 -3.11
N SER A 246 6.24 -15.96 -2.57
CA SER A 246 5.65 -17.16 -1.96
C SER A 246 4.79 -16.75 -0.77
N ALA A 247 3.52 -17.18 -0.75
CA ALA A 247 2.60 -16.89 0.35
C ALA A 247 2.92 -17.67 1.63
N THR A 248 3.80 -18.67 1.56
CA THR A 248 4.20 -19.50 2.71
C THR A 248 5.56 -19.13 3.27
N THR A 249 6.50 -18.75 2.40
CA THR A 249 7.89 -18.48 2.81
C THR A 249 8.26 -17.01 2.77
N GLY A 250 7.47 -16.17 2.06
CA GLY A 250 7.80 -14.77 1.80
C GLY A 250 8.93 -14.55 0.80
N GLN A 251 9.42 -15.63 0.17
CA GLN A 251 10.51 -15.53 -0.80
C GLN A 251 10.02 -14.84 -2.08
N LEU A 252 10.82 -13.90 -2.61
CA LEU A 252 10.60 -13.35 -3.95
C LEU A 252 10.80 -14.46 -5.00
N LEU A 253 9.81 -14.65 -5.85
CA LEU A 253 9.76 -15.70 -6.87
C LEU A 253 10.00 -15.15 -8.28
N GLU A 254 9.50 -13.96 -8.57
CA GLU A 254 9.49 -13.38 -9.90
C GLU A 254 9.27 -11.86 -9.82
N THR A 255 9.73 -11.15 -10.83
CA THR A 255 9.44 -9.72 -11.05
C THR A 255 8.97 -9.47 -12.47
N ALA A 256 8.25 -8.36 -12.67
CA ALA A 256 7.93 -7.89 -14.01
C ALA A 256 7.87 -6.35 -14.03
N GLU A 257 7.98 -5.77 -15.24
CA GLU A 257 7.88 -4.33 -15.46
C GLU A 257 6.89 -4.01 -16.59
N PHE A 258 6.24 -2.85 -16.51
CA PHE A 258 5.34 -2.37 -17.54
C PHE A 258 6.13 -1.71 -18.68
N GLU A 259 6.00 -2.25 -19.90
CA GLU A 259 6.68 -1.71 -21.09
C GLU A 259 5.87 -0.64 -21.82
N ASP A 260 4.57 -0.61 -21.61
CA ASP A 260 3.65 0.27 -22.34
C ASP A 260 3.53 1.69 -21.74
N GLY A 261 4.34 2.00 -20.73
CA GLY A 261 4.32 3.30 -20.07
C GLY A 261 3.27 3.43 -18.96
N THR A 262 2.61 2.33 -18.55
CA THR A 262 1.76 2.32 -17.36
C THR A 262 2.58 2.72 -16.14
N ALA A 263 2.18 3.79 -15.48
CA ALA A 263 3.03 4.47 -14.51
C ALA A 263 2.49 4.47 -13.07
N ASP A 264 1.19 4.24 -12.88
CA ASP A 264 0.57 4.39 -11.56
C ASP A 264 -0.50 3.31 -11.29
N ALA A 265 -0.17 2.06 -11.61
CA ALA A 265 -1.02 0.92 -11.27
C ALA A 265 -1.15 0.76 -9.75
N HIS A 266 -2.38 0.64 -9.25
CA HIS A 266 -2.66 0.64 -7.82
C HIS A 266 -3.34 -0.64 -7.34
N GLY A 267 -4.63 -0.81 -7.62
CA GLY A 267 -5.34 -2.04 -7.23
C GLY A 267 -4.79 -3.26 -7.95
N LEU A 268 -4.88 -4.43 -7.35
CA LEU A 268 -4.51 -5.68 -8.00
C LEU A 268 -5.38 -6.82 -7.47
N ASP A 269 -5.91 -7.63 -8.39
CA ASP A 269 -6.57 -8.90 -8.10
C ASP A 269 -6.43 -9.84 -9.28
N MET A 270 -7.00 -11.04 -9.20
CA MET A 270 -6.91 -12.04 -10.25
C MET A 270 -8.29 -12.44 -10.77
N HIS A 271 -8.44 -12.48 -12.10
CA HIS A 271 -9.63 -12.97 -12.80
C HIS A 271 -9.23 -13.98 -13.87
N ASN A 272 -9.75 -15.22 -13.77
CA ASN A 272 -9.49 -16.28 -14.75
C ASN A 272 -7.99 -16.48 -15.09
N GLY A 273 -7.13 -16.44 -14.08
CA GLY A 273 -5.69 -16.62 -14.23
C GLY A 273 -4.94 -15.40 -14.79
N LYS A 274 -5.62 -14.27 -14.97
CA LYS A 274 -5.03 -13.00 -15.39
C LYS A 274 -5.08 -11.98 -14.26
N LEU A 275 -4.04 -11.19 -14.13
CA LEU A 275 -4.02 -10.05 -13.22
C LEU A 275 -4.92 -8.92 -13.75
N VAL A 276 -5.72 -8.37 -12.86
CA VAL A 276 -6.56 -7.19 -13.09
C VAL A 276 -6.11 -6.09 -12.16
N SER A 277 -5.98 -4.89 -12.68
CA SER A 277 -5.52 -3.72 -11.92
C SER A 277 -6.34 -2.48 -12.27
N CYS A 278 -6.05 -1.39 -11.61
CA CYS A 278 -6.52 -0.06 -11.98
C CYS A 278 -5.36 0.94 -11.89
N ASP A 279 -5.44 2.01 -12.68
CA ASP A 279 -4.45 3.08 -12.66
C ASP A 279 -5.09 4.35 -12.11
N ALA A 280 -4.57 4.83 -11.02
CA ALA A 280 -5.09 6.02 -10.36
C ALA A 280 -4.88 7.29 -11.20
N GLY A 281 -3.84 7.33 -12.00
CA GLY A 281 -3.57 8.46 -12.91
C GLY A 281 -3.41 9.81 -12.20
N VAL A 282 -3.13 9.79 -10.90
CA VAL A 282 -3.13 10.99 -10.04
C VAL A 282 -1.82 11.73 -10.16
N GLY A 283 -1.90 13.03 -10.37
CA GLY A 283 -0.76 13.94 -10.29
C GLY A 283 -1.05 15.15 -9.42
N PRO A 284 -0.01 15.89 -8.99
CA PRO A 284 -0.19 17.12 -8.24
C PRO A 284 -0.93 18.18 -9.10
N PRO A 285 -1.46 19.26 -8.49
CA PRO A 285 -2.08 20.36 -9.22
C PRO A 285 -1.17 20.87 -10.34
N GLY A 286 -1.70 21.00 -11.56
CA GLY A 286 -0.94 21.37 -12.75
C GLY A 286 -0.31 20.19 -13.49
N PHE A 287 -0.50 18.97 -13.01
CA PHE A 287 -0.09 17.74 -13.66
C PHE A 287 -1.23 17.24 -14.56
N GLU A 288 -0.96 17.07 -15.85
CA GLU A 288 -1.94 16.54 -16.80
C GLU A 288 -1.90 15.00 -16.82
N GLY A 289 -2.22 14.39 -15.69
CA GLY A 289 -2.18 12.94 -15.55
C GLY A 289 -0.75 12.37 -15.59
N THR A 290 -0.65 11.08 -15.45
CA THR A 290 0.65 10.35 -15.44
C THR A 290 1.21 10.16 -16.86
N GLY A 291 0.44 10.47 -17.89
CA GLY A 291 0.74 10.05 -19.27
C GLY A 291 0.55 8.53 -19.48
N SER A 292 0.08 7.82 -18.45
CA SER A 292 -0.18 6.39 -18.49
C SER A 292 -1.30 6.09 -19.48
N PRO A 293 -1.14 5.07 -20.35
CA PRO A 293 -2.19 4.67 -21.29
C PRO A 293 -3.43 4.09 -20.59
N SER A 294 -3.28 3.70 -19.34
CA SER A 294 -4.33 3.09 -18.50
C SER A 294 -4.91 4.03 -17.45
N ALA A 295 -4.52 5.31 -17.43
CA ALA A 295 -4.97 6.27 -16.42
C ALA A 295 -6.50 6.35 -16.30
N GLY A 296 -7.02 6.05 -15.11
CA GLY A 296 -8.45 6.01 -14.81
C GLY A 296 -9.20 4.78 -15.33
N TYR A 297 -8.49 3.79 -15.86
CA TYR A 297 -9.08 2.52 -16.32
C TYR A 297 -8.90 1.41 -15.30
N VAL A 298 -9.85 0.46 -15.34
CA VAL A 298 -9.62 -0.92 -14.93
C VAL A 298 -9.07 -1.66 -16.14
N PHE A 299 -8.01 -2.45 -15.96
CA PHE A 299 -7.30 -3.11 -17.06
C PHE A 299 -6.81 -4.51 -16.68
N GLU A 300 -6.61 -5.35 -17.68
CA GLU A 300 -5.86 -6.61 -17.54
C GLU A 300 -4.37 -6.39 -17.78
N ILE A 301 -3.55 -7.19 -17.10
CA ILE A 301 -2.10 -7.25 -17.29
C ILE A 301 -1.78 -8.48 -18.11
N ASN A 302 -1.07 -8.29 -19.21
CA ASN A 302 -0.63 -9.35 -20.12
C ASN A 302 0.88 -9.50 -20.05
N PHE A 303 1.36 -10.69 -19.74
CA PHE A 303 2.77 -11.03 -19.81
C PHE A 303 3.19 -11.23 -21.28
N VAL A 304 4.31 -10.62 -21.67
CA VAL A 304 4.88 -10.64 -23.02
C VAL A 304 6.25 -11.28 -23.04
#